data_1282d67add13fbc4db99fc4ed2a94799
#
_entry.id   1282d67add13fbc4db99fc4ed2a94799
#
_cell.length_a   1.000
_cell.length_b   1.000
_cell.length_c   1.000
_cell.angle_alpha   90.00
_cell.angle_beta   90.00
_cell.angle_gamma   90.00
#
_symmetry.space_group_name_H-M   'P 1'
#
loop_
_entity.id
_entity.type
_entity.pdbx_description
1 polymer ?
#
loop_
_entity_poly.entity_id
_entity_poly.type
_entity_poly.pdbx_seq_one_letter_code
_entity_poly.pdbx_strand_id
1 'polypeptide(L)'
;EFGYTKGLGLIEGKVVKFDKSKMSSDLKIPHMGWNKTVNKDNPLFKNLQNPYLYFVHSYHVITDDKYTIATTNYGYDFVSAVNKDNIFGFQPHPEKSHNNGLKILENFINLQ
;
A
#
# COMPACT_ATOMS: atom_id res chain seq x y z
N GLU A 1 1.32 -6.60 -7.15
CA GLU A 1 1.22 -5.60 -8.23
C GLU A 1 0.07 -5.91 -9.17
N PHE A 2 -0.13 -7.17 -9.49
CA PHE A 2 -1.23 -7.57 -10.38
C PHE A 2 -2.59 -7.24 -9.79
N GLY A 3 -2.75 -7.38 -8.47
CA GLY A 3 -3.98 -7.00 -7.78
C GLY A 3 -4.28 -5.52 -7.93
N TYR A 4 -3.23 -4.69 -7.86
CA TYR A 4 -3.37 -3.26 -8.06
C TYR A 4 -3.83 -2.93 -9.47
N THR A 5 -3.25 -3.60 -10.47
CA THR A 5 -3.61 -3.36 -11.86
C THR A 5 -5.10 -3.60 -12.08
N LYS A 6 -5.65 -4.66 -11.50
CA LYS A 6 -7.08 -4.93 -11.56
C LYS A 6 -7.90 -3.88 -10.83
N GLY A 7 -7.45 -3.47 -9.65
CA GLY A 7 -8.14 -2.46 -8.85
C GLY A 7 -8.16 -1.11 -9.52
N LEU A 8 -7.09 -0.75 -10.21
CA LEU A 8 -6.99 0.56 -10.89
C LEU A 8 -7.98 0.73 -12.03
N GLY A 9 -8.48 -0.36 -12.61
CA GLY A 9 -9.57 -0.26 -13.59
C GLY A 9 -10.82 0.37 -13.00
N LEU A 10 -10.95 0.33 -11.66
CA LEU A 10 -12.12 0.83 -10.94
C LEU A 10 -11.80 2.07 -10.11
N ILE A 11 -10.52 2.36 -9.88
CA ILE A 11 -10.04 3.54 -9.15
C ILE A 11 -9.15 4.33 -10.10
N GLU A 12 -9.46 5.60 -10.30
CA GLU A 12 -8.68 6.46 -11.18
C GLU A 12 -7.25 6.60 -10.68
N GLY A 13 -6.28 6.36 -11.57
CA GLY A 13 -4.88 6.46 -11.25
C GLY A 13 -4.02 5.75 -12.28
N LYS A 14 -2.73 5.69 -11.99
CA LYS A 14 -1.78 5.00 -12.85
C LYS A 14 -0.71 4.32 -12.03
N VAL A 15 -0.08 3.30 -12.61
CA VAL A 15 1.03 2.56 -11.99
C VAL A 15 2.33 3.03 -12.64
N VAL A 16 3.29 3.42 -11.82
CA VAL A 16 4.60 3.91 -12.29
C VAL A 16 5.71 3.19 -11.55
N LYS A 17 6.85 3.05 -12.22
CA LYS A 17 8.06 2.51 -11.58
C LYS A 17 8.62 3.56 -10.62
N PHE A 18 9.26 3.09 -9.53
CA PHE A 18 9.95 4.01 -8.61
C PHE A 18 10.90 4.92 -9.39
N ASP A 19 10.83 6.21 -9.06
CA ASP A 19 11.66 7.24 -9.72
C ASP A 19 12.98 7.38 -8.96
N LYS A 20 14.02 6.76 -9.48
CA LYS A 20 15.34 6.77 -8.84
C LYS A 20 15.93 8.17 -8.72
N SER A 21 15.53 9.10 -9.56
CA SER A 21 16.03 10.48 -9.47
C SER A 21 15.58 11.19 -8.20
N LYS A 22 14.52 10.69 -7.54
CA LYS A 22 13.98 11.24 -6.29
C LYS A 22 14.44 10.45 -5.07
N MET A 23 15.32 9.47 -5.25
CA MET A 23 15.73 8.55 -4.19
C MET A 23 17.23 8.66 -3.94
N SER A 24 17.62 8.35 -2.70
CA SER A 24 19.03 8.21 -2.37
C SER A 24 19.64 7.06 -3.18
N SER A 25 20.91 7.19 -3.57
CA SER A 25 21.62 6.12 -4.28
C SER A 25 21.76 4.83 -3.47
N ASP A 26 21.54 4.92 -2.14
CA ASP A 26 21.60 3.76 -1.25
C ASP A 26 20.38 2.85 -1.40
N LEU A 27 19.26 3.39 -1.87
CA LEU A 27 18.01 2.66 -1.98
C LEU A 27 17.97 1.88 -3.29
N LYS A 28 17.54 0.64 -3.19
CA LYS A 28 17.48 -0.28 -4.33
C LYS A 28 16.04 -0.54 -4.75
N ILE A 29 15.84 -0.88 -6.00
CA ILE A 29 14.57 -1.33 -6.54
C ILE A 29 14.74 -2.80 -6.91
N PRO A 30 13.85 -3.70 -6.45
CA PRO A 30 12.57 -3.41 -5.78
C PRO A 30 12.73 -2.96 -4.32
N HIS A 31 11.72 -2.26 -3.83
CA HIS A 31 11.52 -2.02 -2.39
C HIS A 31 11.20 -3.38 -1.76
N MET A 32 12.09 -3.87 -0.92
CA MET A 32 11.95 -5.20 -0.34
C MET A 32 12.25 -5.14 1.15
N GLY A 33 11.32 -5.63 1.96
CA GLY A 33 11.50 -5.70 3.41
C GLY A 33 10.36 -5.04 4.18
N TRP A 34 10.57 -4.95 5.48
CA TRP A 34 9.61 -4.32 6.39
C TRP A 34 9.70 -2.81 6.32
N ASN A 35 8.56 -2.16 6.23
CA ASN A 35 8.52 -0.71 6.26
C ASN A 35 7.22 -0.24 6.91
N LYS A 36 7.25 0.97 7.45
CA LYS A 36 6.13 1.56 8.15
C LYS A 36 5.13 2.13 7.15
N THR A 37 3.85 1.83 7.36
CA THR A 37 2.78 2.52 6.66
C THR A 37 2.21 3.60 7.57
N VAL A 38 1.77 4.71 6.97
CA VAL A 38 1.04 5.75 7.69
C VAL A 38 -0.38 5.72 7.17
N ASN A 39 -1.30 5.21 7.99
CA ASN A 39 -2.68 5.00 7.57
C ASN A 39 -3.62 6.11 8.05
N LYS A 40 -4.63 6.36 7.24
CA LYS A 40 -5.78 7.16 7.65
C LYS A 40 -6.73 6.29 8.47
N ASP A 41 -7.71 6.92 9.10
CA ASP A 41 -8.78 6.20 9.80
C ASP A 41 -9.67 5.53 8.76
N ASN A 42 -9.53 4.22 8.63
CA ASN A 42 -10.24 3.43 7.63
C ASN A 42 -10.50 2.03 8.20
N PRO A 43 -11.70 1.45 7.94
CA PRO A 43 -12.02 0.12 8.48
C PRO A 43 -10.99 -0.98 8.17
N LEU A 44 -10.27 -0.88 7.06
CA LEU A 44 -9.23 -1.85 6.72
C LEU A 44 -8.10 -1.86 7.76
N PHE A 45 -7.84 -0.72 8.39
CA PHE A 45 -6.79 -0.57 9.41
C PHE A 45 -7.37 -0.53 10.83
N LYS A 46 -8.58 -1.04 11.03
CA LYS A 46 -9.20 -1.08 12.36
C LYS A 46 -8.29 -1.78 13.35
N ASN A 47 -8.04 -1.14 14.50
CA ASN A 47 -7.16 -1.59 15.57
C ASN A 47 -5.69 -1.63 15.16
N LEU A 48 -5.32 -0.96 14.07
CA LEU A 48 -3.94 -0.77 13.63
C LEU A 48 -3.65 0.72 13.51
N GLN A 49 -2.46 1.12 13.92
CA GLN A 49 -2.00 2.49 13.75
C GLN A 49 -0.58 2.46 13.22
N ASN A 50 -0.40 2.94 11.98
CA ASN A 50 0.89 3.03 11.32
C ASN A 50 1.68 1.71 11.40
N PRO A 51 1.10 0.59 10.94
CA PRO A 51 1.75 -0.72 11.10
C PRO A 51 2.95 -0.87 10.19
N TYR A 52 3.92 -1.67 10.63
CA TYR A 52 4.99 -2.15 9.77
C TYR A 52 4.46 -3.33 8.97
N LEU A 53 4.67 -3.29 7.66
CA LEU A 53 4.21 -4.31 6.73
C LEU A 53 5.35 -4.71 5.80
N TYR A 54 5.24 -5.89 5.19
CA TYR A 54 6.28 -6.41 4.31
C TYR A 54 6.01 -6.02 2.87
N PHE A 55 7.02 -5.45 2.20
CA PHE A 55 6.92 -4.97 0.82
C PHE A 55 7.87 -5.73 -0.09
N VAL A 56 7.41 -6.03 -1.29
CA VAL A 56 8.24 -6.52 -2.40
C VAL A 56 7.63 -5.96 -3.69
N HIS A 57 8.14 -4.82 -4.18
CA HIS A 57 7.57 -4.20 -5.38
C HIS A 57 8.53 -3.21 -6.02
N SER A 58 8.37 -3.01 -7.32
CA SER A 58 9.15 -2.05 -8.10
C SER A 58 8.30 -0.90 -8.63
N TYR A 59 6.99 -1.00 -8.52
CA TYR A 59 6.03 -0.02 -9.03
C TYR A 59 5.12 0.43 -7.90
N HIS A 60 4.57 1.63 -8.03
CA HIS A 60 3.56 2.11 -7.10
C HIS A 60 2.49 2.87 -7.85
N VAL A 61 1.40 3.15 -7.16
CA VAL A 61 0.26 3.83 -7.75
C VAL A 61 0.33 5.33 -7.52
N ILE A 62 -0.14 6.09 -8.51
CA ILE A 62 -0.40 7.53 -8.35
C ILE A 62 -1.89 7.72 -8.54
N THR A 63 -2.57 8.24 -7.53
CA THR A 63 -4.02 8.46 -7.54
C THR A 63 -4.37 9.65 -6.68
N ASP A 64 -5.63 10.09 -6.73
CA ASP A 64 -6.12 11.18 -5.89
C ASP A 64 -6.06 10.83 -4.42
N ASP A 65 -5.78 11.84 -3.59
CA ASP A 65 -5.71 11.66 -2.15
C ASP A 65 -7.02 11.12 -1.56
N LYS A 66 -8.13 11.41 -2.20
CA LYS A 66 -9.44 10.92 -1.73
C LYS A 66 -9.55 9.39 -1.74
N TYR A 67 -8.74 8.73 -2.55
CA TYR A 67 -8.71 7.26 -2.59
C TYR A 67 -7.57 6.68 -1.75
N THR A 68 -6.64 7.50 -1.30
CA THR A 68 -5.45 7.07 -0.58
C THR A 68 -5.80 6.85 0.89
N ILE A 69 -5.59 5.63 1.38
CA ILE A 69 -5.84 5.31 2.79
C ILE A 69 -4.56 5.04 3.57
N ALA A 70 -3.44 4.84 2.88
CA ALA A 70 -2.14 4.71 3.53
C ALA A 70 -1.01 5.10 2.59
N THR A 71 0.06 5.62 3.16
CA THR A 71 1.30 5.97 2.44
C THR A 71 2.49 5.35 3.14
N THR A 72 3.58 5.20 2.41
CA THR A 72 4.83 4.66 2.92
C THR A 72 5.97 5.44 2.29
N ASN A 73 7.04 5.67 3.04
CA ASN A 73 8.23 6.34 2.52
C ASN A 73 9.29 5.33 2.07
N TYR A 74 9.75 5.49 0.85
CA TYR A 74 10.91 4.75 0.34
C TYR A 74 11.67 5.69 -0.59
N GLY A 75 12.44 6.62 0.01
CA GLY A 75 13.07 7.69 -0.72
C GLY A 75 12.15 8.90 -0.92
N TYR A 76 10.90 8.64 -1.18
CA TYR A 76 9.80 9.62 -1.19
C TYR A 76 8.52 8.87 -0.80
N ASP A 77 7.48 9.63 -0.48
CA ASP A 77 6.21 9.02 -0.07
C ASP A 77 5.47 8.45 -1.28
N PHE A 78 5.00 7.23 -1.17
CA PHE A 78 4.16 6.62 -2.19
C PHE A 78 2.89 6.06 -1.56
N VAL A 79 1.85 5.88 -2.37
CA VAL A 79 0.58 5.33 -1.92
C VAL A 79 0.74 3.82 -1.71
N SER A 80 0.48 3.35 -0.49
CA SER A 80 0.60 1.93 -0.15
C SER A 80 -0.74 1.23 -0.02
N ALA A 81 -1.84 1.97 0.09
CA ALA A 81 -3.19 1.38 0.09
C ALA A 81 -4.20 2.40 -0.39
N VAL A 82 -5.21 1.92 -1.11
CA VAL A 82 -6.31 2.75 -1.65
C VAL A 82 -7.65 2.11 -1.34
N ASN A 83 -8.69 2.94 -1.35
CA ASN A 83 -10.06 2.49 -1.15
C ASN A 83 -11.02 3.38 -1.93
N LYS A 84 -11.93 2.76 -2.66
CA LYS A 84 -13.06 3.44 -3.30
C LYS A 84 -14.27 2.56 -3.10
N ASP A 85 -15.26 3.05 -2.33
CA ASP A 85 -16.44 2.27 -1.97
C ASP A 85 -16.04 0.95 -1.30
N ASN A 86 -16.37 -0.20 -1.90
CA ASN A 86 -16.00 -1.51 -1.37
C ASN A 86 -14.77 -2.11 -2.06
N ILE A 87 -14.04 -1.29 -2.83
CA ILE A 87 -12.83 -1.73 -3.55
C ILE A 87 -11.60 -1.27 -2.79
N PHE A 88 -10.68 -2.21 -2.55
CA PHE A 88 -9.43 -1.95 -1.85
C PHE A 88 -8.25 -2.40 -2.70
N GLY A 89 -7.19 -1.60 -2.71
CA GLY A 89 -5.92 -1.96 -3.29
C GLY A 89 -4.84 -1.86 -2.24
N PHE A 90 -3.89 -2.80 -2.22
CA PHE A 90 -2.93 -2.92 -1.16
C PHE A 90 -1.56 -3.29 -1.72
N GLN A 91 -0.55 -2.44 -1.51
CA GLN A 91 0.80 -2.66 -2.06
C GLN A 91 1.60 -3.68 -1.27
N PRO A 92 1.65 -3.62 0.08
CA PRO A 92 2.40 -4.62 0.84
C PRO A 92 1.71 -5.97 0.82
N HIS A 93 2.42 -7.00 1.29
CA HIS A 93 1.92 -8.37 1.31
C HIS A 93 1.38 -8.70 2.70
N PRO A 94 0.05 -8.69 2.91
CA PRO A 94 -0.50 -9.00 4.24
C PRO A 94 -0.16 -10.42 4.67
N GLU A 95 -0.13 -11.38 3.73
CA GLU A 95 0.22 -12.77 4.04
C GLU A 95 1.66 -12.92 4.55
N LYS A 96 2.53 -11.95 4.25
CA LYS A 96 3.93 -11.95 4.71
C LYS A 96 4.18 -10.97 5.86
N SER A 97 3.14 -10.32 6.34
CA SER A 97 3.25 -9.24 7.34
C SER A 97 2.88 -9.69 8.75
N HIS A 98 2.93 -10.99 9.01
CA HIS A 98 2.67 -11.61 10.33
C HIS A 98 1.36 -11.09 10.95
N ASN A 99 1.39 -10.71 12.23
CA ASN A 99 0.17 -10.34 12.96
C ASN A 99 -0.51 -9.09 12.38
N ASN A 100 0.24 -8.11 11.92
CA ASN A 100 -0.33 -6.91 11.29
C ASN A 100 -1.06 -7.28 10.01
N GLY A 101 -0.46 -8.17 9.21
CA GLY A 101 -1.08 -8.64 7.98
C GLY A 101 -2.34 -9.46 8.23
N LEU A 102 -2.31 -10.33 9.25
CA LEU A 102 -3.48 -11.10 9.64
C LEU A 102 -4.62 -10.20 10.06
N LYS A 103 -4.32 -9.13 10.78
CA LYS A 103 -5.33 -8.17 11.22
C LYS A 103 -5.98 -7.45 10.04
N ILE A 104 -5.19 -7.09 9.04
CA ILE A 104 -5.70 -6.46 7.82
C ILE A 104 -6.62 -7.42 7.06
N LEU A 105 -6.20 -8.69 6.90
CA LEU A 105 -7.02 -9.70 6.24
C LEU A 105 -8.33 -9.93 6.98
N GLU A 106 -8.28 -10.00 8.31
CA GLU A 106 -9.46 -10.13 9.15
C GLU A 106 -10.40 -8.94 8.95
N ASN A 107 -9.85 -7.72 8.97
CA ASN A 107 -10.65 -6.52 8.76
C ASN A 107 -11.31 -6.53 7.39
N PHE A 108 -10.59 -6.95 6.36
CA PHE A 108 -11.12 -7.02 5.00
C PHE A 108 -12.28 -8.02 4.91
N ILE A 109 -12.13 -9.18 5.52
CA ILE A 109 -13.18 -10.22 5.54
C ILE A 109 -14.42 -9.67 6.24
N ASN A 110 -14.25 -8.95 7.34
CA ASN A 110 -15.37 -8.40 8.11
C ASN A 110 -16.09 -7.26 7.40
N LEU A 111 -15.52 -6.70 6.34
CA LEU A 111 -16.16 -5.67 5.52
C LEU A 111 -17.04 -6.25 4.41
N GLN A 112 -16.99 -7.55 4.21
CA GLN A 112 -17.74 -8.23 3.14
C GLN A 112 -19.23 -8.34 3.44
#